data_b2b0f1f746b0abdfac9b37110cf33656
#
_entry.id   b2b0f1f746b0abdfac9b37110cf33656
#
_cell.length_a   1.000
_cell.length_b   1.000
_cell.length_c   1.000
_cell.angle_alpha   90.00
_cell.angle_beta   90.00
_cell.angle_gamma   90.00
#
_symmetry.space_group_name_H-M   'P 1'
#
loop_
_entity.id
_entity.type
_entity.pdbx_description
1 polymer ?
#
loop_
_entity_poly.entity_id
_entity_poly.type
_entity_poly.pdbx_seq_one_letter_code
_entity_poly.pdbx_strand_id
1 'polypeptide(L)'
;MFNFGISYGETFSISQDTTIIGKLQIHTVKNKESLIEIARHYDLGYNEIVDANSQIDPFVPGDGNKVIIPTFWILPDRPNNFQGIIINLSEMRLYYFHKKSKDQLVTTFPIGIGDDGVETPVGKFKISHKIVNPPWYVPESIRKERPELPEVVPPGPENPLGTHAMRLSGLSYLIHGTNRPWAIGRKVTHGCIRLYPEDIPKLFDMVPVGTEVLIIRQPVKVGKIGDNVYVEVHRDDQLRDFDYLKDAMEQLNKKGLLKYVDTFKLYNTIKQKTGIPTSVSIQNKEPQIIPSDLWL
;
A
#
# COMPACT_ATOMS: atom_id res chain seq x y z
N MET A 1 20.42 -11.22 19.77
CA MET A 1 19.34 -10.33 19.31
C MET A 1 19.84 -9.61 18.07
N PHE A 2 19.49 -10.09 16.88
CA PHE A 2 19.85 -9.40 15.64
C PHE A 2 18.89 -8.24 15.49
N ASN A 3 19.43 -7.03 15.48
CA ASN A 3 18.70 -5.80 15.20
C ASN A 3 18.46 -5.76 13.68
N PHE A 4 17.40 -6.40 13.20
CA PHE A 4 16.92 -6.17 11.85
C PHE A 4 16.40 -4.74 11.83
N GLY A 5 17.09 -3.84 11.13
CA GLY A 5 16.61 -2.49 10.92
C GLY A 5 15.24 -2.56 10.25
N ILE A 6 14.20 -2.05 10.92
CA ILE A 6 12.86 -1.93 10.33
C ILE A 6 12.98 -0.95 9.15
N SER A 7 12.50 -1.34 7.97
CA SER A 7 12.36 -0.42 6.84
C SER A 7 11.28 0.61 7.18
N TYR A 8 11.50 1.85 6.79
CA TYR A 8 10.55 2.95 6.99
C TYR A 8 10.21 3.51 5.62
N GLY A 9 8.97 3.63 5.26
CA GLY A 9 8.47 4.25 4.06
C GLY A 9 9.51 4.57 2.98
N GLU A 10 9.60 3.78 1.92
CA GLU A 10 10.67 3.92 0.93
C GLU A 10 10.41 5.12 0.02
N THR A 11 11.47 5.89 -0.31
CA THR A 11 11.38 7.09 -1.16
C THR A 11 12.14 6.88 -2.45
N PHE A 12 11.45 7.12 -3.58
CA PHE A 12 11.99 6.96 -4.92
C PHE A 12 12.04 8.30 -5.64
N SER A 13 13.12 8.54 -6.39
CA SER A 13 13.18 9.61 -7.37
C SER A 13 12.40 9.20 -8.61
N ILE A 14 11.54 10.10 -9.09
CA ILE A 14 10.69 9.85 -10.24
C ILE A 14 10.79 10.98 -11.26
N SER A 15 10.59 10.64 -12.53
CA SER A 15 10.34 11.59 -13.62
C SER A 15 8.86 11.58 -14.00
N GLN A 16 8.48 12.41 -14.96
CA GLN A 16 7.11 12.42 -15.48
C GLN A 16 6.73 11.09 -16.13
N ASP A 17 7.71 10.40 -16.75
CA ASP A 17 7.51 9.13 -17.46
C ASP A 17 7.68 7.91 -16.55
N THR A 18 8.07 8.09 -15.29
CA THR A 18 8.22 6.99 -14.35
C THR A 18 6.84 6.42 -13.98
N THR A 19 6.61 5.17 -14.37
CA THR A 19 5.37 4.46 -14.08
C THR A 19 5.55 3.33 -13.08
N ILE A 20 6.78 2.88 -12.86
CA ILE A 20 7.10 1.74 -11.98
C ILE A 20 8.25 2.14 -11.05
N ILE A 21 8.18 1.71 -9.80
CA ILE A 21 9.19 1.95 -8.76
C ILE A 21 9.53 0.65 -8.02
N GLY A 22 10.68 0.66 -7.34
CA GLY A 22 11.13 -0.47 -6.54
C GLY A 22 11.67 -1.65 -7.34
N LYS A 23 11.77 -2.79 -6.69
CA LYS A 23 12.25 -4.05 -7.28
C LYS A 23 11.74 -5.24 -6.48
N LEU A 24 11.59 -6.40 -7.13
CA LEU A 24 11.35 -7.66 -6.43
C LEU A 24 12.59 -8.12 -5.67
N GLN A 25 12.38 -8.69 -4.50
CA GLN A 25 13.41 -9.29 -3.66
C GLN A 25 12.97 -10.68 -3.21
N ILE A 26 13.91 -11.47 -2.69
CA ILE A 26 13.63 -12.77 -2.07
C ILE A 26 14.18 -12.75 -0.65
N HIS A 27 13.34 -13.14 0.29
CA HIS A 27 13.71 -13.38 1.68
C HIS A 27 13.76 -14.88 1.95
N THR A 28 14.77 -15.35 2.68
CA THR A 28 14.81 -16.72 3.18
C THR A 28 14.35 -16.73 4.63
N VAL A 29 13.25 -17.42 4.90
CA VAL A 29 12.64 -17.52 6.24
C VAL A 29 13.64 -18.06 7.26
N LYS A 30 13.77 -17.41 8.41
CA LYS A 30 14.68 -17.77 9.51
C LYS A 30 13.95 -17.61 10.85
N ASN A 31 14.41 -18.33 11.85
CA ASN A 31 13.94 -18.15 13.24
C ASN A 31 12.41 -18.24 13.43
N LYS A 32 11.75 -19.03 12.61
CA LYS A 32 10.28 -19.24 12.66
C LYS A 32 9.47 -17.95 12.49
N GLU A 33 10.02 -16.95 11.80
CA GLU A 33 9.29 -15.71 11.48
C GLU A 33 8.07 -15.99 10.61
N SER A 34 6.99 -15.27 10.85
CA SER A 34 5.76 -15.28 10.07
C SER A 34 5.85 -14.32 8.86
N LEU A 35 4.98 -14.48 7.85
CA LEU A 35 4.87 -13.48 6.78
C LEU A 35 4.47 -12.10 7.30
N ILE A 36 3.77 -12.00 8.44
CA ILE A 36 3.41 -10.72 9.06
C ILE A 36 4.65 -9.98 9.55
N GLU A 37 5.59 -10.68 10.19
CA GLU A 37 6.84 -10.10 10.67
C GLU A 37 7.75 -9.72 9.51
N ILE A 38 7.84 -10.58 8.48
CA ILE A 38 8.58 -10.31 7.25
C ILE A 38 7.98 -9.09 6.54
N ALA A 39 6.64 -9.01 6.39
CA ALA A 39 5.98 -7.86 5.79
C ALA A 39 6.38 -6.55 6.46
N ARG A 40 6.27 -6.48 7.80
CA ARG A 40 6.66 -5.30 8.56
C ARG A 40 8.14 -4.94 8.42
N HIS A 41 9.01 -5.95 8.34
CA HIS A 41 10.44 -5.73 8.13
C HIS A 41 10.73 -5.01 6.80
N TYR A 42 9.97 -5.33 5.74
CA TYR A 42 10.12 -4.75 4.40
C TYR A 42 9.13 -3.62 4.08
N ASP A 43 8.44 -3.08 5.07
CA ASP A 43 7.43 -2.03 4.91
C ASP A 43 6.33 -2.41 3.90
N LEU A 44 5.81 -3.61 4.07
CA LEU A 44 4.72 -4.19 3.29
C LEU A 44 3.47 -4.40 4.15
N GLY A 45 2.30 -4.38 3.52
CA GLY A 45 1.06 -4.82 4.13
C GLY A 45 0.92 -6.35 4.13
N TYR A 46 0.08 -6.86 5.03
CA TYR A 46 -0.25 -8.29 5.08
C TYR A 46 -0.78 -8.83 3.75
N ASN A 47 -1.67 -8.07 3.10
CA ASN A 47 -2.22 -8.43 1.79
C ASN A 47 -1.13 -8.59 0.73
N GLU A 48 -0.17 -7.66 0.68
CA GLU A 48 0.87 -7.64 -0.35
C GLU A 48 1.73 -8.90 -0.30
N ILE A 49 2.22 -9.24 0.89
CA ILE A 49 3.11 -10.40 1.04
C ILE A 49 2.35 -11.73 0.89
N VAL A 50 1.10 -11.81 1.32
CA VAL A 50 0.28 -13.04 1.21
C VAL A 50 -0.17 -13.27 -0.23
N ASP A 51 -0.63 -12.24 -0.94
CA ASP A 51 -1.04 -12.37 -2.34
C ASP A 51 0.15 -12.73 -3.25
N ALA A 52 1.34 -12.20 -2.97
CA ALA A 52 2.58 -12.53 -3.67
C ALA A 52 3.06 -13.96 -3.39
N ASN A 53 2.66 -14.58 -2.28
CA ASN A 53 3.11 -15.88 -1.79
C ASN A 53 1.93 -16.80 -1.43
N SER A 54 0.91 -16.86 -2.26
CA SER A 54 -0.36 -17.54 -1.99
C SER A 54 -0.26 -19.04 -1.69
N GLN A 55 0.90 -19.67 -1.94
CA GLN A 55 1.17 -21.08 -1.66
C GLN A 55 1.86 -21.31 -0.30
N ILE A 56 2.18 -20.23 0.43
CA ILE A 56 2.91 -20.28 1.70
C ILE A 56 1.94 -19.97 2.84
N ASP A 57 2.00 -20.78 3.91
CA ASP A 57 1.23 -20.48 5.13
C ASP A 57 1.75 -19.18 5.76
N PRO A 58 0.90 -18.14 5.92
CA PRO A 58 1.35 -16.85 6.42
C PRO A 58 1.79 -16.85 7.89
N PHE A 59 1.38 -17.82 8.67
CA PHE A 59 1.72 -17.92 10.09
C PHE A 59 2.91 -18.85 10.35
N VAL A 60 3.09 -19.86 9.49
CA VAL A 60 4.16 -20.86 9.62
C VAL A 60 4.79 -21.10 8.23
N PRO A 61 5.48 -20.10 7.67
CA PRO A 61 6.07 -20.24 6.34
C PRO A 61 7.18 -21.29 6.25
N GLY A 62 7.77 -21.68 7.37
CA GLY A 62 8.82 -22.70 7.47
C GLY A 62 10.23 -22.19 7.19
N ASP A 63 11.15 -22.44 8.11
CA ASP A 63 12.55 -22.03 7.98
C ASP A 63 13.21 -22.59 6.70
N GLY A 64 13.99 -21.78 6.02
CA GLY A 64 14.66 -22.11 4.77
C GLY A 64 13.82 -21.88 3.50
N ASN A 65 12.50 -21.70 3.61
CA ASN A 65 11.66 -21.39 2.47
C ASN A 65 11.94 -19.97 1.95
N LYS A 66 11.82 -19.81 0.64
CA LYS A 66 11.98 -18.52 -0.04
C LYS A 66 10.64 -17.84 -0.18
N VAL A 67 10.57 -16.58 0.26
CA VAL A 67 9.41 -15.70 0.20
C VAL A 67 9.70 -14.57 -0.75
N ILE A 68 8.79 -14.32 -1.68
CA ILE A 68 8.84 -13.15 -2.57
C ILE A 68 8.50 -11.91 -1.77
N ILE A 69 9.36 -10.90 -1.85
CA ILE A 69 9.17 -9.58 -1.25
C ILE A 69 8.74 -8.62 -2.36
N PRO A 70 7.44 -8.27 -2.46
CA PRO A 70 6.89 -7.52 -3.58
C PRO A 70 7.12 -6.00 -3.45
N THR A 71 8.34 -5.57 -3.14
CA THR A 71 8.73 -4.15 -3.12
C THR A 71 8.92 -3.59 -4.52
N PHE A 72 7.95 -3.81 -5.39
CA PHE A 72 7.94 -3.44 -6.80
C PHE A 72 6.51 -3.06 -7.17
N TRP A 73 6.25 -1.80 -7.57
CA TRP A 73 4.91 -1.28 -7.74
C TRP A 73 4.76 -0.45 -9.02
N ILE A 74 3.62 -0.59 -9.71
CA ILE A 74 3.18 0.39 -10.68
C ILE A 74 2.55 1.55 -9.93
N LEU A 75 2.98 2.77 -10.20
CA LEU A 75 2.38 3.96 -9.60
C LEU A 75 0.91 4.11 -10.03
N PRO A 76 0.03 4.53 -9.11
CA PRO A 76 -1.36 4.79 -9.43
C PRO A 76 -1.49 5.91 -10.47
N ASP A 77 -2.58 5.88 -11.26
CA ASP A 77 -2.88 6.95 -12.20
C ASP A 77 -3.05 8.28 -11.47
N ARG A 78 -2.41 9.31 -11.99
CA ARG A 78 -2.38 10.62 -11.37
C ARG A 78 -2.40 11.75 -12.41
N PRO A 79 -2.89 12.95 -12.06
CA PRO A 79 -2.73 14.15 -12.88
C PRO A 79 -1.24 14.46 -13.12
N ASN A 80 -0.94 15.09 -14.26
CA ASN A 80 0.42 15.55 -14.54
C ASN A 80 0.91 16.50 -13.43
N ASN A 81 2.17 16.32 -13.01
CA ASN A 81 2.80 17.12 -11.94
C ASN A 81 2.04 17.09 -10.60
N PHE A 82 1.26 16.05 -10.34
CA PHE A 82 0.53 15.91 -9.08
C PHE A 82 1.49 15.96 -7.88
N GLN A 83 1.12 16.74 -6.88
CA GLN A 83 1.77 16.79 -5.57
C GLN A 83 0.70 16.61 -4.51
N GLY A 84 0.86 15.61 -3.68
CA GLY A 84 -0.13 15.24 -2.68
C GLY A 84 -0.11 13.75 -2.40
N ILE A 85 -1.12 13.28 -1.72
CA ILE A 85 -1.28 11.88 -1.33
C ILE A 85 -2.26 11.20 -2.27
N ILE A 86 -1.91 10.02 -2.77
CA ILE A 86 -2.85 9.08 -3.38
C ILE A 86 -2.93 7.85 -2.49
N ILE A 87 -4.14 7.49 -2.09
CA ILE A 87 -4.43 6.25 -1.35
C ILE A 87 -5.20 5.34 -2.28
N ASN A 88 -4.60 4.20 -2.66
CA ASN A 88 -5.29 3.19 -3.43
C ASN A 88 -5.81 2.09 -2.52
N LEU A 89 -7.11 2.03 -2.34
CA LEU A 89 -7.77 1.09 -1.43
C LEU A 89 -7.67 -0.36 -1.90
N SER A 90 -7.62 -0.59 -3.23
CA SER A 90 -7.54 -1.94 -3.78
C SER A 90 -6.22 -2.64 -3.46
N GLU A 91 -5.12 -1.89 -3.32
CA GLU A 91 -3.80 -2.41 -2.95
C GLU A 91 -3.44 -2.17 -1.48
N MET A 92 -4.23 -1.34 -0.77
CA MET A 92 -3.99 -0.88 0.60
C MET A 92 -2.63 -0.22 0.76
N ARG A 93 -2.31 0.72 -0.14
CA ARG A 93 -1.05 1.47 -0.13
C ARG A 93 -1.28 2.95 -0.35
N LEU A 94 -0.48 3.77 0.34
CA LEU A 94 -0.43 5.22 0.27
C LEU A 94 0.83 5.65 -0.49
N TYR A 95 0.70 6.59 -1.39
CA TYR A 95 1.78 7.22 -2.16
C TYR A 95 1.76 8.72 -1.91
N TYR A 96 2.83 9.26 -1.37
CA TYR A 96 3.00 10.71 -1.20
C TYR A 96 3.94 11.25 -2.27
N PHE A 97 3.38 11.96 -3.24
CA PHE A 97 4.10 12.64 -4.31
C PHE A 97 4.52 14.03 -3.84
N HIS A 98 5.81 14.30 -3.82
CA HIS A 98 6.35 15.55 -3.32
C HIS A 98 7.60 15.99 -4.08
N LYS A 99 8.09 17.20 -3.79
CA LYS A 99 9.33 17.71 -4.36
C LYS A 99 10.34 17.98 -3.26
N LYS A 100 11.60 17.69 -3.56
CA LYS A 100 12.73 18.14 -2.76
C LYS A 100 13.69 18.83 -3.73
N SER A 101 13.82 20.16 -3.59
CA SER A 101 14.56 20.97 -4.57
C SER A 101 13.97 20.83 -5.98
N LYS A 102 14.73 20.33 -6.95
CA LYS A 102 14.28 20.08 -8.33
C LYS A 102 13.76 18.67 -8.58
N ASP A 103 14.00 17.75 -7.63
CA ASP A 103 13.67 16.34 -7.78
C ASP A 103 12.20 16.08 -7.45
N GLN A 104 11.54 15.35 -8.32
CA GLN A 104 10.23 14.77 -8.01
C GLN A 104 10.43 13.45 -7.29
N LEU A 105 9.75 13.28 -6.18
CA LEU A 105 9.86 12.13 -5.31
C LEU A 105 8.49 11.50 -5.05
N VAL A 106 8.48 10.20 -4.81
CA VAL A 106 7.35 9.49 -4.23
C VAL A 106 7.82 8.69 -3.03
N THR A 107 7.13 8.87 -1.90
CA THR A 107 7.32 8.03 -0.70
C THR A 107 6.07 7.19 -0.53
N THR A 108 6.22 5.89 -0.28
CA THR A 108 5.08 4.96 -0.20
C THR A 108 5.06 4.22 1.12
N PHE A 109 3.84 3.88 1.58
CA PHE A 109 3.57 3.23 2.86
C PHE A 109 2.42 2.23 2.72
N PRO A 110 2.50 1.04 3.32
CA PRO A 110 1.37 0.15 3.44
C PRO A 110 0.36 0.71 4.45
N ILE A 111 -0.92 0.42 4.26
CA ILE A 111 -1.98 0.94 5.11
C ILE A 111 -3.01 -0.13 5.50
N GLY A 112 -3.66 0.08 6.65
CA GLY A 112 -4.93 -0.57 6.99
C GLY A 112 -6.09 0.36 6.68
N ILE A 113 -7.23 -0.19 6.24
CA ILE A 113 -8.39 0.57 5.77
C ILE A 113 -9.69 0.14 6.46
N GLY A 114 -10.80 0.82 6.12
CA GLY A 114 -12.15 0.51 6.58
C GLY A 114 -12.59 -0.90 6.22
N ASP A 115 -13.29 -1.54 7.17
CA ASP A 115 -13.89 -2.87 6.99
C ASP A 115 -15.22 -2.78 6.21
N ASP A 116 -15.76 -3.92 5.85
CA ASP A 116 -17.05 -4.01 5.14
C ASP A 116 -18.17 -3.39 6.00
N GLY A 117 -18.98 -2.53 5.36
CA GLY A 117 -20.04 -1.76 6.04
C GLY A 117 -19.59 -0.45 6.72
N VAL A 118 -18.28 -0.24 6.83
CA VAL A 118 -17.65 0.99 7.37
C VAL A 118 -16.43 1.40 6.53
N GLU A 119 -16.60 1.38 5.22
CA GLU A 119 -15.54 1.55 4.25
C GLU A 119 -14.87 2.93 4.32
N THR A 120 -13.60 2.98 3.93
CA THR A 120 -12.92 4.23 3.64
C THR A 120 -13.50 4.85 2.36
N PRO A 121 -14.00 6.10 2.38
CA PRO A 121 -14.65 6.70 1.22
C PRO A 121 -13.64 7.06 0.12
N VAL A 122 -14.01 6.79 -1.14
CA VAL A 122 -13.29 7.33 -2.29
C VAL A 122 -13.62 8.81 -2.49
N GLY A 123 -12.67 9.59 -3.00
CA GLY A 123 -12.90 11.02 -3.26
C GLY A 123 -11.65 11.88 -3.15
N LYS A 124 -11.89 13.20 -3.16
CA LYS A 124 -10.87 14.24 -3.05
C LYS A 124 -11.00 14.95 -1.72
N PHE A 125 -9.93 14.98 -0.97
CA PHE A 125 -9.85 15.57 0.36
C PHE A 125 -8.58 16.43 0.49
N LYS A 126 -8.40 17.06 1.63
CA LYS A 126 -7.17 17.74 2.03
C LYS A 126 -6.84 17.40 3.47
N ILE A 127 -5.57 17.45 3.83
CA ILE A 127 -5.18 17.43 5.23
C ILE A 127 -5.61 18.75 5.88
N SER A 128 -6.55 18.69 6.82
CA SER A 128 -7.11 19.88 7.48
C SER A 128 -6.39 20.20 8.78
N HIS A 129 -5.99 19.19 9.55
CA HIS A 129 -5.31 19.33 10.85
C HIS A 129 -4.29 18.21 11.06
N LYS A 130 -3.28 18.51 11.87
CA LYS A 130 -2.24 17.56 12.29
C LYS A 130 -2.17 17.58 13.82
N ILE A 131 -2.14 16.42 14.45
CA ILE A 131 -2.21 16.26 15.91
C ILE A 131 -1.14 15.27 16.34
N VAL A 132 -0.27 15.72 17.24
CA VAL A 132 0.72 14.86 17.94
C VAL A 132 0.08 14.36 19.23
N ASN A 133 0.26 13.09 19.54
CA ASN A 133 -0.32 12.42 20.70
C ASN A 133 -1.84 12.67 20.81
N PRO A 134 -2.65 12.30 19.80
CA PRO A 134 -4.07 12.57 19.79
C PRO A 134 -4.80 11.78 20.89
N PRO A 135 -5.72 12.38 21.66
CA PRO A 135 -6.69 11.60 22.42
C PRO A 135 -7.68 10.95 21.44
N TRP A 136 -8.11 9.73 21.73
CA TRP A 136 -9.14 9.08 20.95
C TRP A 136 -10.50 9.25 21.60
N TYR A 137 -11.34 10.11 21.02
CA TYR A 137 -12.74 10.21 21.35
C TYR A 137 -13.46 9.04 20.71
N VAL A 138 -13.91 8.09 21.53
CA VAL A 138 -14.50 6.84 21.07
C VAL A 138 -15.87 7.11 20.43
N PRO A 139 -16.06 6.84 19.13
CA PRO A 139 -17.34 7.03 18.46
C PRO A 139 -18.48 6.27 19.15
N GLU A 140 -19.67 6.86 19.16
CA GLU A 140 -20.86 6.25 19.81
C GLU A 140 -21.17 4.87 19.20
N SER A 141 -20.99 4.68 17.89
CA SER A 141 -21.15 3.38 17.23
C SER A 141 -20.25 2.31 17.85
N ILE A 142 -18.97 2.64 18.06
CA ILE A 142 -17.99 1.72 18.67
C ILE A 142 -18.34 1.46 20.14
N ARG A 143 -18.80 2.48 20.89
CA ARG A 143 -19.22 2.29 22.30
C ARG A 143 -20.47 1.42 22.43
N LYS A 144 -21.37 1.45 21.44
CA LYS A 144 -22.51 0.52 21.39
C LYS A 144 -22.08 -0.93 21.19
N GLU A 145 -21.06 -1.17 20.38
CA GLU A 145 -20.49 -2.50 20.15
C GLU A 145 -19.59 -2.96 21.30
N ARG A 146 -18.92 -2.00 21.97
CA ARG A 146 -17.94 -2.23 23.02
C ARG A 146 -18.17 -1.29 24.20
N PRO A 147 -19.19 -1.58 25.04
CA PRO A 147 -19.61 -0.70 26.16
C PRO A 147 -18.54 -0.53 27.26
N GLU A 148 -17.55 -1.43 27.29
CA GLU A 148 -16.42 -1.36 28.23
C GLU A 148 -15.41 -0.26 27.92
N LEU A 149 -15.45 0.32 26.72
CA LEU A 149 -14.53 1.38 26.34
C LEU A 149 -14.93 2.72 27.00
N PRO A 150 -13.94 3.48 27.51
CA PRO A 150 -14.19 4.82 28.04
C PRO A 150 -14.65 5.77 26.92
N GLU A 151 -15.23 6.89 27.27
CA GLU A 151 -15.60 7.93 26.30
C GLU A 151 -14.39 8.51 25.58
N VAL A 152 -13.26 8.62 26.29
CA VAL A 152 -11.98 9.12 25.76
C VAL A 152 -10.85 8.22 26.22
N VAL A 153 -10.07 7.72 25.26
CA VAL A 153 -8.78 7.06 25.55
C VAL A 153 -7.67 8.11 25.45
N PRO A 154 -6.93 8.38 26.52
CA PRO A 154 -5.85 9.37 26.52
C PRO A 154 -4.70 8.93 25.59
N PRO A 155 -3.77 9.85 25.21
CA PRO A 155 -2.53 9.48 24.53
C PRO A 155 -1.75 8.44 25.34
N GLY A 156 -1.16 7.46 24.64
CA GLY A 156 -0.40 6.38 25.27
C GLY A 156 -0.39 5.11 24.48
N PRO A 157 0.27 4.04 24.97
CA PRO A 157 0.43 2.76 24.27
C PRO A 157 -0.89 2.07 23.92
N GLU A 158 -1.93 2.28 24.73
CA GLU A 158 -3.26 1.67 24.51
C GLU A 158 -4.12 2.45 23.52
N ASN A 159 -3.67 3.66 23.11
CA ASN A 159 -4.46 4.49 22.18
C ASN A 159 -4.36 3.94 20.75
N PRO A 160 -5.50 3.56 20.12
CA PRO A 160 -5.49 2.98 18.78
C PRO A 160 -5.13 3.97 17.66
N LEU A 161 -5.07 5.27 17.95
CA LEU A 161 -4.64 6.28 16.99
C LEU A 161 -3.10 6.39 16.90
N GLY A 162 -2.37 5.78 17.84
CA GLY A 162 -0.92 5.90 17.91
C GLY A 162 -0.46 7.30 18.26
N THR A 163 0.75 7.68 17.83
CA THR A 163 1.43 8.91 18.23
C THR A 163 1.08 10.14 17.39
N HIS A 164 0.58 9.95 16.16
CA HIS A 164 0.29 11.04 15.23
C HIS A 164 -0.98 10.76 14.45
N ALA A 165 -1.73 11.83 14.16
CA ALA A 165 -2.93 11.77 13.34
C ALA A 165 -3.05 13.00 12.44
N MET A 166 -3.55 12.81 11.22
CA MET A 166 -3.87 13.84 10.24
C MET A 166 -5.34 13.72 9.85
N ARG A 167 -6.11 14.79 10.01
CA ARG A 167 -7.55 14.81 9.70
C ARG A 167 -7.79 15.14 8.24
N LEU A 168 -8.69 14.38 7.61
CA LEU A 168 -9.20 14.68 6.27
C LEU A 168 -10.27 15.76 6.34
N SER A 169 -10.29 16.67 5.36
CA SER A 169 -11.28 17.74 5.27
C SER A 169 -12.67 17.20 4.97
N GLY A 170 -13.70 17.79 5.59
CA GLY A 170 -15.11 17.42 5.35
C GLY A 170 -15.53 16.08 5.92
N LEU A 171 -14.65 15.34 6.60
CA LEU A 171 -14.89 14.03 7.18
C LEU A 171 -14.36 13.95 8.61
N SER A 172 -14.88 12.95 9.35
CA SER A 172 -14.35 12.56 10.66
C SER A 172 -13.15 11.59 10.55
N TYR A 173 -12.75 11.19 9.33
CA TYR A 173 -11.70 10.21 9.12
C TYR A 173 -10.29 10.80 9.26
N LEU A 174 -9.41 9.93 9.72
CA LEU A 174 -8.01 10.24 10.02
C LEU A 174 -7.07 9.33 9.21
N ILE A 175 -5.90 9.85 8.88
CA ILE A 175 -4.69 9.09 8.60
C ILE A 175 -3.89 9.10 9.89
N HIS A 176 -3.66 7.93 10.52
CA HIS A 176 -3.08 7.86 11.87
C HIS A 176 -2.22 6.61 12.08
N GLY A 177 -1.49 6.57 13.16
CA GLY A 177 -0.73 5.41 13.58
C GLY A 177 -1.60 4.28 14.12
N THR A 178 -1.00 3.33 14.80
CA THR A 178 -1.73 2.23 15.43
C THR A 178 -0.97 1.66 16.62
N ASN A 179 -1.68 1.10 17.58
CA ASN A 179 -1.14 0.22 18.59
C ASN A 179 -1.24 -1.27 18.18
N ARG A 180 -1.73 -1.55 16.96
CA ARG A 180 -1.93 -2.90 16.41
C ARG A 180 -1.28 -3.01 15.03
N PRO A 181 0.05 -3.14 14.95
CA PRO A 181 0.78 -3.12 13.66
C PRO A 181 0.37 -4.26 12.72
N TRP A 182 -0.08 -5.42 13.24
CA TRP A 182 -0.60 -6.53 12.42
C TRP A 182 -1.90 -6.21 11.65
N ALA A 183 -2.48 -5.04 11.88
CA ALA A 183 -3.66 -4.55 11.17
C ALA A 183 -3.32 -3.91 9.80
N ILE A 184 -2.03 -3.68 9.51
CA ILE A 184 -1.59 -3.07 8.24
C ILE A 184 -1.70 -4.09 7.10
N GLY A 185 -2.28 -3.66 5.98
CA GLY A 185 -2.65 -4.53 4.87
C GLY A 185 -3.94 -5.33 5.13
N ARG A 186 -4.83 -4.82 5.99
CA ARG A 186 -6.13 -5.44 6.31
C ARG A 186 -7.26 -4.43 6.35
N LYS A 187 -8.48 -4.90 6.14
CA LYS A 187 -9.74 -4.17 6.34
C LYS A 187 -10.18 -4.39 7.79
N VAL A 188 -9.92 -3.44 8.67
CA VAL A 188 -10.11 -3.61 10.13
C VAL A 188 -10.42 -2.29 10.85
N THR A 189 -10.81 -1.25 10.13
CA THR A 189 -11.12 0.04 10.73
C THR A 189 -12.56 0.45 10.45
N HIS A 190 -13.02 1.51 11.10
CA HIS A 190 -14.29 2.17 10.80
C HIS A 190 -14.08 3.35 9.83
N GLY A 191 -13.35 3.11 8.73
CA GLY A 191 -13.10 4.06 7.66
C GLY A 191 -11.81 4.86 7.77
N CYS A 192 -11.14 4.90 8.92
CA CYS A 192 -9.84 5.55 9.08
C CYS A 192 -8.71 4.77 8.41
N ILE A 193 -7.64 5.48 8.05
CA ILE A 193 -6.45 4.93 7.41
C ILE A 193 -5.35 4.77 8.47
N ARG A 194 -4.87 3.54 8.67
CA ARG A 194 -3.80 3.20 9.62
C ARG A 194 -2.47 3.00 8.93
N LEU A 195 -1.40 3.54 9.54
CA LEU A 195 -0.02 3.27 9.19
C LEU A 195 0.68 2.53 10.32
N TYR A 196 1.82 1.92 10.01
CA TYR A 196 2.71 1.40 11.05
C TYR A 196 3.12 2.49 12.05
N PRO A 197 3.37 2.13 13.33
CA PRO A 197 3.79 3.10 14.35
C PRO A 197 5.07 3.85 13.99
N GLU A 198 5.96 3.21 13.24
CA GLU A 198 7.21 3.76 12.72
C GLU A 198 7.02 4.69 11.52
N ASP A 199 5.99 4.49 10.70
CA ASP A 199 5.77 5.23 9.46
C ASP A 199 5.02 6.53 9.66
N ILE A 200 4.04 6.53 10.58
CA ILE A 200 3.18 7.70 10.75
C ILE A 200 3.94 8.96 11.18
N PRO A 201 4.98 8.92 12.04
CA PRO A 201 5.79 10.11 12.33
C PRO A 201 6.47 10.65 11.08
N LYS A 202 7.05 9.75 10.25
CA LYS A 202 7.73 10.14 9.01
C LYS A 202 6.78 10.82 8.04
N LEU A 203 5.62 10.20 7.75
CA LEU A 203 4.62 10.80 6.88
C LEU A 203 4.09 12.12 7.45
N PHE A 204 3.85 12.17 8.76
CA PHE A 204 3.39 13.36 9.46
C PHE A 204 4.34 14.54 9.26
N ASP A 205 5.64 14.34 9.42
CA ASP A 205 6.64 15.41 9.28
C ASP A 205 6.74 15.91 7.84
N MET A 206 6.58 15.02 6.86
CA MET A 206 6.69 15.35 5.44
C MET A 206 5.46 16.08 4.89
N VAL A 207 4.27 15.86 5.44
CA VAL A 207 3.00 16.30 4.86
C VAL A 207 2.51 17.61 5.49
N PRO A 208 2.44 18.74 4.75
CA PRO A 208 1.85 19.99 5.24
C PRO A 208 0.33 19.91 5.38
N VAL A 209 -0.24 20.76 6.25
CA VAL A 209 -1.68 21.08 6.22
C VAL A 209 -2.03 21.70 4.87
N GLY A 210 -3.18 21.33 4.31
CA GLY A 210 -3.63 21.74 2.99
C GLY A 210 -3.23 20.78 1.86
N THR A 211 -2.36 19.77 2.13
CA THR A 211 -1.98 18.75 1.14
C THR A 211 -3.22 18.05 0.58
N GLU A 212 -3.32 17.95 -0.74
CA GLU A 212 -4.38 17.21 -1.43
C GLU A 212 -4.27 15.72 -1.18
N VAL A 213 -5.40 15.07 -0.95
CA VAL A 213 -5.50 13.62 -0.75
C VAL A 213 -6.55 13.06 -1.72
N LEU A 214 -6.11 12.20 -2.63
CA LEU A 214 -6.98 11.44 -3.51
C LEU A 214 -7.11 10.02 -2.96
N ILE A 215 -8.30 9.61 -2.62
CA ILE A 215 -8.61 8.23 -2.24
C ILE A 215 -9.30 7.58 -3.44
N ILE A 216 -8.66 6.56 -3.99
CA ILE A 216 -9.08 5.87 -5.20
C ILE A 216 -9.23 4.37 -4.95
N ARG A 217 -9.89 3.71 -5.90
CA ARG A 217 -9.99 2.25 -5.98
C ARG A 217 -9.58 1.82 -7.38
N GLN A 218 -8.30 1.46 -7.52
CA GLN A 218 -7.68 1.08 -8.80
C GLN A 218 -7.06 -0.31 -8.67
N PRO A 219 -7.82 -1.39 -8.88
CA PRO A 219 -7.36 -2.76 -8.71
C PRO A 219 -6.43 -3.24 -9.83
N VAL A 220 -6.47 -2.60 -11.01
CA VAL A 220 -5.56 -2.87 -12.12
C VAL A 220 -4.73 -1.64 -12.40
N LYS A 221 -3.41 -1.82 -12.51
CA LYS A 221 -2.47 -0.77 -12.87
C LYS A 221 -1.62 -1.22 -14.05
N VAL A 222 -1.34 -0.30 -14.97
CA VAL A 222 -0.56 -0.55 -16.18
C VAL A 222 0.62 0.40 -16.23
N GLY A 223 1.83 -0.16 -16.40
CA GLY A 223 3.07 0.58 -16.48
C GLY A 223 4.03 0.01 -17.52
N LYS A 224 5.16 0.68 -17.71
CA LYS A 224 6.24 0.21 -18.60
C LYS A 224 7.62 0.51 -18.02
N ILE A 225 8.60 -0.33 -18.37
CA ILE A 225 10.02 -0.10 -18.20
C ILE A 225 10.68 -0.36 -19.55
N GLY A 226 11.25 0.66 -20.17
CA GLY A 226 11.70 0.57 -21.55
C GLY A 226 10.57 0.13 -22.48
N ASP A 227 10.77 -0.96 -23.20
CA ASP A 227 9.78 -1.53 -24.13
C ASP A 227 8.87 -2.57 -23.48
N ASN A 228 9.11 -2.95 -22.22
CA ASN A 228 8.34 -3.95 -21.52
C ASN A 228 7.10 -3.33 -20.86
N VAL A 229 5.95 -3.91 -21.13
CA VAL A 229 4.65 -3.56 -20.54
C VAL A 229 4.38 -4.47 -19.35
N TYR A 230 4.00 -3.87 -18.24
CA TYR A 230 3.66 -4.55 -17.00
C TYR A 230 2.21 -4.26 -16.61
N VAL A 231 1.59 -5.27 -16.03
CA VAL A 231 0.27 -5.16 -15.41
C VAL A 231 0.36 -5.67 -13.98
N GLU A 232 -0.17 -4.89 -13.05
CA GLU A 232 -0.28 -5.20 -11.64
C GLU A 232 -1.75 -5.32 -11.28
N VAL A 233 -2.14 -6.40 -10.62
CA VAL A 233 -3.55 -6.71 -10.32
C VAL A 233 -3.70 -7.08 -8.86
N HIS A 234 -4.57 -6.35 -8.17
CA HIS A 234 -4.91 -6.56 -6.77
C HIS A 234 -6.32 -7.14 -6.63
N ARG A 235 -6.49 -8.05 -5.69
CA ARG A 235 -7.82 -8.52 -5.29
C ARG A 235 -8.53 -7.41 -4.54
N ASP A 236 -9.77 -7.12 -4.94
CA ASP A 236 -10.63 -6.19 -4.22
C ASP A 236 -12.03 -6.78 -4.05
N ASP A 237 -12.31 -7.31 -2.87
CA ASP A 237 -13.56 -8.02 -2.57
C ASP A 237 -14.78 -7.08 -2.53
N GLN A 238 -14.57 -5.76 -2.45
CA GLN A 238 -15.64 -4.77 -2.54
C GLN A 238 -16.06 -4.46 -3.98
N LEU A 239 -15.30 -4.96 -4.97
CA LEU A 239 -15.60 -4.87 -6.41
C LEU A 239 -16.15 -6.20 -6.93
N ARG A 240 -17.31 -6.65 -6.45
CA ARG A 240 -17.87 -7.99 -6.70
C ARG A 240 -18.01 -8.34 -8.18
N ASP A 241 -18.52 -7.41 -9.00
CA ASP A 241 -18.80 -7.61 -10.42
C ASP A 241 -17.80 -6.87 -11.33
N PHE A 242 -16.61 -6.59 -10.83
CA PHE A 242 -15.60 -5.83 -11.58
C PHE A 242 -14.93 -6.70 -12.64
N ASP A 243 -14.99 -6.25 -13.88
CA ASP A 243 -14.32 -6.91 -15.01
C ASP A 243 -12.87 -6.43 -15.12
N TYR A 244 -11.99 -7.16 -14.44
CA TYR A 244 -10.55 -6.88 -14.42
C TYR A 244 -9.90 -6.93 -15.81
N LEU A 245 -10.36 -7.82 -16.69
CA LEU A 245 -9.80 -7.96 -18.04
C LEU A 245 -10.20 -6.76 -18.89
N LYS A 246 -11.46 -6.37 -18.84
CA LYS A 246 -11.97 -5.21 -19.55
C LYS A 246 -11.24 -3.94 -19.10
N ASP A 247 -11.10 -3.72 -17.79
CA ASP A 247 -10.39 -2.56 -17.24
C ASP A 247 -8.92 -2.54 -17.68
N ALA A 248 -8.21 -3.68 -17.61
CA ALA A 248 -6.84 -3.79 -18.08
C ALA A 248 -6.72 -3.42 -19.58
N MET A 249 -7.61 -3.95 -20.42
CA MET A 249 -7.61 -3.67 -21.86
C MET A 249 -7.89 -2.20 -22.16
N GLU A 250 -8.83 -1.57 -21.44
CA GLU A 250 -9.15 -0.15 -21.58
C GLU A 250 -7.95 0.73 -21.20
N GLN A 251 -7.27 0.43 -20.09
CA GLN A 251 -6.07 1.15 -19.66
C GLN A 251 -4.91 0.96 -20.65
N LEU A 252 -4.67 -0.27 -21.12
CA LEU A 252 -3.66 -0.56 -22.13
C LEU A 252 -3.92 0.18 -23.44
N ASN A 253 -5.17 0.21 -23.88
CA ASN A 253 -5.59 0.93 -25.09
C ASN A 253 -5.40 2.45 -24.92
N LYS A 254 -5.87 3.02 -23.79
CA LYS A 254 -5.72 4.45 -23.47
C LYS A 254 -4.26 4.90 -23.46
N LYS A 255 -3.35 4.01 -22.99
CA LYS A 255 -1.90 4.28 -22.94
C LYS A 255 -1.19 3.92 -24.27
N GLY A 256 -1.91 3.41 -25.29
CA GLY A 256 -1.34 3.00 -26.58
C GLY A 256 -0.45 1.77 -26.51
N LEU A 257 -0.60 0.95 -25.46
CA LEU A 257 0.26 -0.20 -25.15
C LEU A 257 -0.32 -1.54 -25.60
N LEU A 258 -1.62 -1.61 -25.92
CA LEU A 258 -2.33 -2.86 -26.21
C LEU A 258 -1.67 -3.70 -27.32
N LYS A 259 -1.14 -3.05 -28.35
CA LYS A 259 -0.46 -3.72 -29.48
C LYS A 259 0.85 -4.44 -29.12
N TYR A 260 1.40 -4.18 -27.94
CA TYR A 260 2.63 -4.82 -27.45
C TYR A 260 2.37 -5.94 -26.44
N VAL A 261 1.10 -6.27 -26.19
CA VAL A 261 0.69 -7.17 -25.12
C VAL A 261 0.36 -8.56 -25.63
N ASP A 262 0.92 -9.57 -24.98
CA ASP A 262 0.56 -10.97 -25.10
C ASP A 262 -0.73 -11.23 -24.29
N THR A 263 -1.80 -11.55 -24.98
CA THR A 263 -3.14 -11.74 -24.37
C THR A 263 -3.18 -12.91 -23.40
N PHE A 264 -2.41 -13.97 -23.63
CA PHE A 264 -2.35 -15.13 -22.74
C PHE A 264 -1.64 -14.76 -21.40
N LYS A 265 -0.52 -14.02 -21.48
CA LYS A 265 0.15 -13.49 -20.29
C LYS A 265 -0.76 -12.55 -19.51
N LEU A 266 -1.44 -11.64 -20.21
CA LEU A 266 -2.41 -10.73 -19.59
C LEU A 266 -3.51 -11.49 -18.85
N TYR A 267 -4.13 -12.47 -19.49
CA TYR A 267 -5.18 -13.29 -18.90
C TYR A 267 -4.69 -14.00 -17.62
N ASN A 268 -3.50 -14.61 -17.67
CA ASN A 268 -2.92 -15.27 -16.50
C ASN A 268 -2.63 -14.30 -15.35
N THR A 269 -2.10 -13.13 -15.64
CA THR A 269 -1.85 -12.08 -14.65
C THR A 269 -3.16 -11.65 -13.97
N ILE A 270 -4.21 -11.43 -14.75
CA ILE A 270 -5.55 -11.08 -14.24
C ILE A 270 -6.12 -12.19 -13.35
N LYS A 271 -5.90 -13.45 -13.72
CA LYS A 271 -6.40 -14.60 -12.94
C LYS A 271 -5.66 -14.77 -11.62
N GLN A 272 -4.34 -14.54 -11.60
CA GLN A 272 -3.50 -14.76 -10.42
C GLN A 272 -3.67 -13.68 -9.36
N LYS A 273 -3.81 -12.41 -9.73
CA LYS A 273 -4.00 -11.27 -8.81
C LYS A 273 -2.96 -11.25 -7.67
N THR A 274 -1.70 -11.40 -8.03
CA THR A 274 -0.59 -11.50 -7.06
C THR A 274 -0.18 -10.17 -6.46
N GLY A 275 -0.68 -9.04 -6.96
CA GLY A 275 -0.20 -7.70 -6.58
C GLY A 275 1.20 -7.38 -7.09
N ILE A 276 1.81 -8.25 -7.90
CA ILE A 276 3.16 -8.06 -8.46
C ILE A 276 3.06 -7.54 -9.89
N PRO A 277 3.72 -6.42 -10.25
CA PRO A 277 3.87 -6.02 -11.64
C PRO A 277 4.46 -7.15 -12.49
N THR A 278 3.66 -7.72 -13.37
CA THR A 278 4.02 -8.87 -14.22
C THR A 278 4.16 -8.42 -15.66
N SER A 279 5.26 -8.81 -16.32
CA SER A 279 5.48 -8.47 -17.73
C SER A 279 4.48 -9.23 -18.61
N VAL A 280 3.69 -8.47 -19.36
CA VAL A 280 2.73 -8.98 -20.34
C VAL A 280 3.16 -8.70 -21.78
N SER A 281 4.41 -8.30 -22.00
CA SER A 281 4.93 -7.99 -23.34
C SER A 281 5.03 -9.23 -24.22
N ILE A 282 4.84 -9.03 -25.52
CA ILE A 282 5.10 -10.03 -26.56
C ILE A 282 6.58 -10.45 -26.56
N GLN A 283 7.50 -9.51 -26.27
CA GLN A 283 8.94 -9.79 -26.15
C GLN A 283 9.32 -9.95 -24.68
N ASN A 284 9.97 -11.08 -24.35
CA ASN A 284 10.40 -11.40 -22.99
C ASN A 284 11.73 -10.73 -22.64
N LYS A 285 11.68 -9.77 -21.69
CA LYS A 285 12.80 -9.53 -20.75
C LYS A 285 12.19 -9.55 -19.36
N GLU A 286 12.44 -10.61 -18.59
CA GLU A 286 11.97 -10.71 -17.19
C GLU A 286 12.66 -9.69 -16.30
N PRO A 287 11.97 -9.12 -15.27
CA PRO A 287 12.60 -8.32 -14.24
C PRO A 287 13.63 -9.17 -13.49
N GLN A 288 14.82 -8.63 -13.24
CA GLN A 288 15.82 -9.33 -12.45
C GLN A 288 15.35 -9.42 -11.00
N ILE A 289 15.20 -10.64 -10.48
CA ILE A 289 15.02 -10.90 -9.05
C ILE A 289 16.42 -10.82 -8.41
N ILE A 290 16.63 -9.82 -7.56
CA ILE A 290 17.89 -9.66 -6.84
C ILE A 290 17.72 -10.28 -5.45
N PRO A 291 18.48 -11.34 -5.12
CA PRO A 291 18.50 -11.90 -3.77
C PRO A 291 18.97 -10.86 -2.75
N SER A 292 18.30 -10.82 -1.58
CA SER A 292 18.61 -9.87 -0.50
C SER A 292 20.02 -10.03 0.10
N ASP A 293 20.68 -11.16 -0.15
CA ASP A 293 21.97 -11.55 0.44
C ASP A 293 23.17 -10.82 -0.21
N LEU A 294 22.95 -9.98 -1.22
CA LEU A 294 23.99 -9.21 -1.93
C LEU A 294 24.17 -7.77 -1.39
N TRP A 295 23.57 -7.46 -0.26
CA TRP A 295 23.75 -6.17 0.41
C TRP A 295 24.48 -6.38 1.74
N LEU A 296 25.82 -6.39 1.66
CA LEU A 296 26.73 -6.14 2.79
C LEU A 296 27.07 -4.65 2.84
#